data_54b5ba9000f510ed1acf81673cf0ea6b
#
_entry.id   54b5ba9000f510ed1acf81673cf0ea6b
#
_cell.length_a   1.000
_cell.length_b   1.000
_cell.length_c   1.000
_cell.angle_alpha   90.00
_cell.angle_beta   90.00
_cell.angle_gamma   90.00
#
_symmetry.space_group_name_H-M   'P 1'
#
loop_
_entity.id
_entity.type
_entity.pdbx_description
1 polymer ?
#
loop_
_entity_poly.entity_id
_entity_poly.type
_entity_poly.pdbx_seq_one_letter_code
_entity_poly.pdbx_strand_id
1 'polypeptide(L)'
;RGEGGRIWVFGDASKQIETAEGRSIPCGKTGEPWYFLEELYPAFGNLVPRDIGSREVLRVCEMGLGVDGKAQVYLDVRHLSQEKLHKIAAILETYQKFTGEDPKQVPMRIFPAMHYSMGGAWVDWPALDDPDREERFRQMTNIPGCFSAGEADYQFHGANRLGANALLSCIFGGLVAGVEADRYLSQKRPHSSPEKAGKEAVEREETLRRDLFSRNGKENVHVLHEEMASWLVSYATVKRDNQDLERTIHKLQEIEERYQKISLDD
;
A
#
# COMPACT_ATOMS: atom_id res chain seq x y z
N ARG A 1 -2.21 14.72 23.83
CA ARG A 1 -3.47 14.47 23.11
C ARG A 1 -3.73 15.71 22.25
N GLY A 2 -3.92 15.63 20.93
CA GLY A 2 -4.17 16.79 20.06
C GLY A 2 -2.95 17.33 19.29
N GLU A 3 -1.84 16.59 19.24
CA GLU A 3 -0.65 17.02 18.48
C GLU A 3 -0.69 16.66 17.00
N GLY A 4 -1.60 15.82 16.56
CA GLY A 4 -1.82 15.40 15.18
C GLY A 4 -3.25 15.63 14.72
N GLY A 5 -3.57 15.21 13.51
CA GLY A 5 -4.94 15.18 13.02
C GLY A 5 -5.81 14.21 13.83
N ARG A 6 -7.10 14.50 13.96
CA ARG A 6 -8.06 13.69 14.71
C ARG A 6 -9.00 12.97 13.75
N ILE A 7 -9.15 11.66 13.92
CA ILE A 7 -10.03 10.83 13.11
C ILE A 7 -11.37 10.65 13.82
N TRP A 8 -12.47 10.87 13.09
CA TRP A 8 -13.81 10.76 13.63
C TRP A 8 -14.87 10.45 12.57
N VAL A 9 -16.03 10.02 13.03
CA VAL A 9 -17.28 9.88 12.26
C VAL A 9 -18.44 10.48 13.07
N PHE A 10 -19.63 10.58 12.48
CA PHE A 10 -20.83 10.83 13.25
C PHE A 10 -21.20 9.58 14.05
N GLY A 11 -21.41 9.74 15.34
CA GLY A 11 -21.79 8.66 16.23
C GLY A 11 -23.20 8.16 16.02
N ASP A 12 -23.44 6.94 16.49
CA ASP A 12 -24.76 6.30 16.54
C ASP A 12 -24.87 5.48 17.83
N ALA A 13 -25.56 6.00 18.82
CA ALA A 13 -25.70 5.38 20.14
C ALA A 13 -26.49 4.04 20.12
N SER A 14 -27.19 3.72 19.02
CA SER A 14 -27.86 2.42 18.84
C SER A 14 -26.90 1.30 18.49
N LYS A 15 -25.69 1.63 18.02
CA LYS A 15 -24.64 0.67 17.63
C LYS A 15 -23.66 0.50 18.78
N GLN A 16 -23.13 -0.70 18.90
CA GLN A 16 -22.15 -1.07 19.92
C GLN A 16 -20.87 -1.54 19.27
N ILE A 17 -19.72 -1.20 19.90
CA ILE A 17 -18.41 -1.64 19.46
C ILE A 17 -17.63 -2.22 20.65
N GLU A 18 -16.90 -3.28 20.42
CA GLU A 18 -16.06 -3.90 21.42
C GLU A 18 -14.69 -3.22 21.49
N THR A 19 -14.26 -2.85 22.69
CA THR A 19 -12.91 -2.29 22.95
C THR A 19 -11.85 -3.40 22.99
N ALA A 20 -10.59 -3.00 23.00
CA ALA A 20 -9.47 -3.94 23.12
C ALA A 20 -9.50 -4.76 24.42
N GLU A 21 -10.15 -4.25 25.47
CA GLU A 21 -10.35 -4.96 26.76
C GLU A 21 -11.62 -5.83 26.79
N GLY A 22 -12.30 -6.02 25.66
CA GLY A 22 -13.52 -6.84 25.55
C GLY A 22 -14.78 -6.17 26.13
N ARG A 23 -14.78 -4.85 26.34
CA ARG A 23 -15.96 -4.11 26.80
C ARG A 23 -16.77 -3.62 25.60
N SER A 24 -18.07 -3.81 25.62
CA SER A 24 -18.97 -3.23 24.64
C SER A 24 -19.33 -1.79 25.04
N ILE A 25 -19.09 -0.85 24.13
CA ILE A 25 -19.42 0.57 24.32
C ILE A 25 -20.27 1.08 23.15
N PRO A 26 -21.16 2.08 23.36
CA PRO A 26 -21.90 2.70 22.26
C PRO A 26 -20.94 3.44 21.32
N CYS A 27 -21.29 3.48 20.03
CA CYS A 27 -20.53 4.20 19.01
C CYS A 27 -20.77 5.74 19.10
N GLY A 28 -20.45 6.35 20.22
CA GLY A 28 -20.66 7.75 20.47
C GLY A 28 -22.12 8.14 20.65
N LYS A 29 -22.41 9.45 20.64
CA LYS A 29 -23.77 9.99 20.65
C LYS A 29 -24.26 10.19 19.23
N THR A 30 -25.52 9.83 18.97
CA THR A 30 -26.12 9.95 17.64
C THR A 30 -26.06 11.39 17.10
N GLY A 31 -25.44 11.55 15.93
CA GLY A 31 -25.30 12.82 15.23
C GLY A 31 -24.20 13.74 15.75
N GLU A 32 -23.47 13.36 16.80
CA GLU A 32 -22.31 14.11 17.29
C GLU A 32 -20.99 13.48 16.73
N PRO A 33 -19.89 14.27 16.60
CA PRO A 33 -18.56 13.73 16.25
C PRO A 33 -18.08 12.71 17.27
N TRP A 34 -17.82 11.50 16.80
CA TRP A 34 -17.27 10.42 17.62
C TRP A 34 -15.81 10.14 17.24
N TYR A 35 -14.91 10.47 18.15
CA TYR A 35 -13.46 10.27 18.01
C TYR A 35 -13.09 8.85 18.45
N PHE A 36 -13.50 7.86 17.68
CA PHE A 36 -13.47 6.45 18.06
C PHE A 36 -12.08 5.92 18.46
N LEU A 37 -10.99 6.38 17.86
CA LEU A 37 -9.65 5.96 18.26
C LEU A 37 -9.28 6.45 19.66
N GLU A 38 -9.76 7.62 20.05
CA GLU A 38 -9.51 8.18 21.39
C GLU A 38 -10.29 7.43 22.49
N GLU A 39 -11.46 6.90 22.17
CA GLU A 39 -12.26 6.10 23.10
C GLU A 39 -11.83 4.63 23.13
N LEU A 40 -11.53 4.03 21.97
CA LEU A 40 -11.09 2.63 21.88
C LEU A 40 -9.67 2.43 22.41
N TYR A 41 -8.80 3.41 22.24
CA TYR A 41 -7.39 3.37 22.63
C TYR A 41 -6.96 4.62 23.40
N PRO A 42 -7.45 4.83 24.65
CA PRO A 42 -7.25 6.08 25.40
C PRO A 42 -5.78 6.45 25.65
N ALA A 43 -4.89 5.42 25.70
CA ALA A 43 -3.46 5.64 25.91
C ALA A 43 -2.76 6.26 24.69
N PHE A 44 -3.23 5.96 23.47
CA PHE A 44 -2.60 6.36 22.21
C PHE A 44 -3.45 7.37 21.42
N GLY A 45 -4.77 7.28 21.48
CA GLY A 45 -5.69 8.08 20.70
C GLY A 45 -5.42 7.95 19.19
N ASN A 46 -5.30 9.08 18.50
CA ASN A 46 -5.01 9.09 17.06
C ASN A 46 -3.53 8.72 16.70
N LEU A 47 -2.69 8.42 17.71
CA LEU A 47 -1.30 7.98 17.53
C LEU A 47 -1.14 6.45 17.62
N VAL A 48 -2.23 5.70 17.53
CA VAL A 48 -2.17 4.23 17.43
C VAL A 48 -1.29 3.80 16.24
N PRO A 49 -0.66 2.63 16.29
CA PRO A 49 0.01 2.04 15.13
C PRO A 49 -0.89 2.02 13.90
N ARG A 50 -0.31 2.20 12.73
CA ARG A 50 -1.08 2.36 11.47
C ARG A 50 -1.98 1.17 11.14
N ASP A 51 -1.52 -0.03 11.44
CA ASP A 51 -2.30 -1.26 11.26
C ASP A 51 -3.55 -1.28 12.15
N ILE A 52 -3.45 -0.83 13.40
CA ILE A 52 -4.58 -0.68 14.31
C ILE A 52 -5.53 0.39 13.77
N GLY A 53 -5.02 1.59 13.47
CA GLY A 53 -5.83 2.68 12.94
C GLY A 53 -6.57 2.31 11.66
N SER A 54 -5.91 1.61 10.73
CA SER A 54 -6.53 1.17 9.48
C SER A 54 -7.64 0.14 9.70
N ARG A 55 -7.43 -0.82 10.60
CA ARG A 55 -8.47 -1.82 10.95
C ARG A 55 -9.68 -1.20 11.61
N GLU A 56 -9.49 -0.25 12.53
CA GLU A 56 -10.61 0.43 13.18
C GLU A 56 -11.37 1.34 12.22
N VAL A 57 -10.69 2.04 11.31
CA VAL A 57 -11.37 2.78 10.24
C VAL A 57 -12.23 1.87 9.38
N LEU A 58 -11.68 0.73 8.94
CA LEU A 58 -12.45 -0.27 8.18
C LEU A 58 -13.64 -0.77 8.98
N ARG A 59 -13.43 -1.17 10.24
CA ARG A 59 -14.49 -1.68 11.14
C ARG A 59 -15.63 -0.69 11.31
N VAL A 60 -15.33 0.57 11.55
CA VAL A 60 -16.33 1.64 11.69
C VAL A 60 -17.11 1.84 10.39
N CYS A 61 -16.44 1.77 9.23
CA CYS A 61 -17.11 1.84 7.94
C CYS A 61 -18.01 0.61 7.67
N GLU A 62 -17.55 -0.62 8.00
CA GLU A 62 -18.33 -1.85 7.89
C GLU A 62 -19.60 -1.82 8.78
N MET A 63 -19.52 -1.14 9.91
CA MET A 63 -20.68 -0.90 10.78
C MET A 63 -21.67 0.11 10.19
N GLY A 64 -21.41 0.68 9.00
CA GLY A 64 -22.26 1.67 8.36
C GLY A 64 -22.19 3.06 9.00
N LEU A 65 -21.10 3.40 9.68
CA LEU A 65 -20.83 4.72 10.25
C LEU A 65 -19.94 5.57 9.34
N GLY A 66 -19.58 5.05 8.17
CA GLY A 66 -18.78 5.81 7.19
C GLY A 66 -19.49 7.07 6.71
N VAL A 67 -18.70 8.08 6.38
CA VAL A 67 -19.20 9.39 5.94
C VAL A 67 -20.00 9.24 4.64
N ASP A 68 -21.19 9.82 4.60
CA ASP A 68 -22.14 9.75 3.47
C ASP A 68 -22.48 8.31 3.04
N GLY A 69 -22.42 7.33 3.98
CA GLY A 69 -22.65 5.91 3.70
C GLY A 69 -21.55 5.26 2.89
N LYS A 70 -20.39 5.90 2.75
CA LYS A 70 -19.22 5.39 2.01
C LYS A 70 -18.16 4.86 2.96
N ALA A 71 -17.23 4.09 2.42
CA ALA A 71 -16.05 3.61 3.15
C ALA A 71 -15.04 4.75 3.33
N GLN A 72 -15.36 5.73 4.17
CA GLN A 72 -14.48 6.86 4.49
C GLN A 72 -14.81 7.44 5.87
N VAL A 73 -13.83 8.08 6.49
CA VAL A 73 -13.93 8.75 7.79
C VAL A 73 -13.37 10.16 7.67
N TYR A 74 -13.69 11.03 8.64
CA TYR A 74 -13.10 12.36 8.69
C TYR A 74 -11.73 12.35 9.36
N LEU A 75 -10.79 13.10 8.78
CA LEU A 75 -9.53 13.50 9.39
C LEU A 75 -9.54 15.02 9.58
N ASP A 76 -9.63 15.46 10.82
CA ASP A 76 -9.72 16.87 11.20
C ASP A 76 -8.35 17.42 11.60
N VAL A 77 -7.93 18.48 10.95
CA VAL A 77 -6.67 19.20 11.22
C VAL A 77 -6.94 20.67 11.62
N ARG A 78 -8.21 21.11 11.69
CA ARG A 78 -8.59 22.51 11.93
C ARG A 78 -8.16 23.02 13.30
N HIS A 79 -7.97 22.11 14.27
CA HIS A 79 -7.52 22.46 15.63
C HIS A 79 -5.99 22.64 15.73
N LEU A 80 -5.23 22.34 14.68
CA LEU A 80 -3.77 22.44 14.70
C LEU A 80 -3.29 23.89 14.62
N SER A 81 -2.17 24.17 15.28
CA SER A 81 -1.51 25.49 15.19
C SER A 81 -1.03 25.77 13.77
N GLN A 82 -0.85 27.04 13.42
CA GLN A 82 -0.33 27.47 12.11
C GLN A 82 1.03 26.86 11.80
N GLU A 83 1.90 26.72 12.80
CA GLU A 83 3.20 26.06 12.64
C GLU A 83 3.07 24.60 12.21
N LYS A 84 2.13 23.85 12.83
CA LYS A 84 1.86 22.46 12.47
C LYS A 84 1.23 22.34 11.08
N LEU A 85 0.27 23.21 10.75
CA LEU A 85 -0.34 23.25 9.42
C LEU A 85 0.69 23.58 8.34
N HIS A 86 1.66 24.43 8.63
CA HIS A 86 2.74 24.72 7.68
C HIS A 86 3.61 23.50 7.39
N LYS A 87 3.92 22.66 8.39
CA LYS A 87 4.68 21.41 8.21
C LYS A 87 4.01 20.40 7.29
N ILE A 88 2.68 20.44 7.16
CA ILE A 88 1.89 19.54 6.30
C ILE A 88 1.25 20.27 5.12
N ALA A 89 1.68 21.49 4.81
CA ALA A 89 1.08 22.35 3.80
C ALA A 89 0.92 21.65 2.43
N ALA A 90 1.95 20.92 1.98
CA ALA A 90 1.91 20.20 0.71
C ALA A 90 0.79 19.14 0.64
N ILE A 91 0.50 18.48 1.76
CA ILE A 91 -0.61 17.49 1.85
C ILE A 91 -1.95 18.21 1.75
N LEU A 92 -2.11 19.33 2.48
CA LEU A 92 -3.35 20.11 2.48
C LEU A 92 -3.63 20.71 1.10
N GLU A 93 -2.62 21.26 0.45
CA GLU A 93 -2.72 21.80 -0.92
C GLU A 93 -3.07 20.70 -1.93
N THR A 94 -2.47 19.53 -1.80
CA THR A 94 -2.79 18.38 -2.67
C THR A 94 -4.24 17.97 -2.50
N TYR A 95 -4.72 17.81 -1.27
CA TYR A 95 -6.13 17.48 -1.00
C TYR A 95 -7.06 18.53 -1.62
N GLN A 96 -6.79 19.81 -1.38
CA GLN A 96 -7.60 20.91 -1.92
C GLN A 96 -7.62 20.93 -3.46
N LYS A 97 -6.50 20.63 -4.12
CA LYS A 97 -6.44 20.56 -5.59
C LYS A 97 -7.32 19.45 -6.16
N PHE A 98 -7.39 18.30 -5.49
CA PHE A 98 -8.19 17.17 -5.97
C PHE A 98 -9.65 17.24 -5.59
N THR A 99 -9.99 17.82 -4.45
CA THR A 99 -11.37 17.82 -3.92
C THR A 99 -12.08 19.15 -4.05
N GLY A 100 -11.33 20.25 -4.22
CA GLY A 100 -11.85 21.61 -4.14
C GLY A 100 -12.14 22.11 -2.71
N GLU A 101 -11.98 21.27 -1.69
CA GLU A 101 -12.26 21.56 -0.28
C GLU A 101 -10.99 22.00 0.45
N ASP A 102 -11.04 23.10 1.20
CA ASP A 102 -9.92 23.54 2.04
C ASP A 102 -9.90 22.77 3.37
N PRO A 103 -8.90 21.94 3.66
CA PRO A 103 -8.81 21.16 4.90
C PRO A 103 -8.70 22.00 6.18
N LYS A 104 -8.40 23.29 6.05
CA LYS A 104 -8.39 24.24 7.17
C LYS A 104 -9.80 24.72 7.54
N GLN A 105 -10.79 24.51 6.66
CA GLN A 105 -12.18 24.89 6.87
C GLN A 105 -13.08 23.69 7.12
N VAL A 106 -12.85 22.58 6.39
CA VAL A 106 -13.63 21.35 6.49
C VAL A 106 -12.71 20.15 6.74
N PRO A 107 -13.13 19.12 7.50
CA PRO A 107 -12.31 17.93 7.71
C PRO A 107 -12.15 17.15 6.41
N MET A 108 -10.95 16.59 6.21
CA MET A 108 -10.64 15.73 5.06
C MET A 108 -11.39 14.40 5.17
N ARG A 109 -11.86 13.87 4.05
CA ARG A 109 -12.38 12.51 3.95
C ARG A 109 -11.25 11.56 3.57
N ILE A 110 -11.01 10.55 4.39
CA ILE A 110 -9.92 9.59 4.20
C ILE A 110 -10.42 8.15 4.34
N PHE A 111 -9.70 7.23 3.71
CA PHE A 111 -9.83 5.79 3.89
C PHE A 111 -8.44 5.15 3.77
N PRO A 112 -8.16 4.03 4.48
CA PRO A 112 -6.91 3.30 4.33
C PRO A 112 -6.70 2.83 2.89
N ALA A 113 -5.52 3.11 2.35
CA ALA A 113 -5.13 2.65 1.02
C ALA A 113 -3.77 1.96 1.09
N MET A 114 -3.52 1.05 0.15
CA MET A 114 -2.20 0.46 -0.04
C MET A 114 -1.20 1.55 -0.39
N HIS A 115 -0.12 1.64 0.37
CA HIS A 115 0.90 2.65 0.19
C HIS A 115 2.29 2.06 -0.05
N TYR A 116 2.60 0.93 0.60
CA TYR A 116 3.90 0.29 0.57
C TYR A 116 3.75 -1.21 0.85
N SER A 117 4.36 -2.04 0.02
CA SER A 117 4.41 -3.49 0.22
C SER A 117 5.62 -3.87 1.08
N MET A 118 5.38 -4.52 2.23
CA MET A 118 6.44 -5.15 3.01
C MET A 118 6.64 -6.56 2.48
N GLY A 119 7.89 -6.89 2.21
CA GLY A 119 8.26 -8.10 1.48
C GLY A 119 8.70 -7.77 0.06
N GLY A 120 9.16 -8.76 -0.68
CA GLY A 120 9.67 -8.57 -2.04
C GLY A 120 10.70 -9.63 -2.41
N ALA A 121 11.54 -9.32 -3.38
CA ALA A 121 12.60 -10.20 -3.82
C ALA A 121 13.59 -10.50 -2.69
N TRP A 122 13.95 -11.75 -2.57
CA TRP A 122 15.07 -12.11 -1.71
C TRP A 122 16.36 -11.47 -2.24
N VAL A 123 17.17 -10.94 -1.33
CA VAL A 123 18.49 -10.38 -1.62
C VAL A 123 19.50 -10.88 -0.61
N ASP A 124 20.72 -11.07 -1.07
CA ASP A 124 21.82 -11.49 -0.21
C ASP A 124 22.33 -10.31 0.63
N TRP A 125 22.79 -10.61 1.84
CA TRP A 125 23.37 -9.63 2.75
C TRP A 125 24.54 -10.24 3.54
N PRO A 126 25.67 -10.59 2.88
CA PRO A 126 26.82 -11.13 3.58
C PRO A 126 27.39 -10.12 4.57
N ALA A 127 27.90 -10.59 5.70
CA ALA A 127 28.68 -9.80 6.64
C ALA A 127 29.95 -9.26 5.96
N LEU A 128 30.54 -8.21 6.53
CA LEU A 128 31.78 -7.63 5.97
C LEU A 128 32.98 -8.58 6.09
N ASP A 129 32.97 -9.42 7.11
CA ASP A 129 33.97 -10.44 7.43
C ASP A 129 33.57 -11.84 6.96
N ASP A 130 32.54 -11.97 6.13
CA ASP A 130 32.10 -13.23 5.54
C ASP A 130 33.24 -13.80 4.68
N PRO A 131 33.67 -15.07 4.87
CA PRO A 131 34.78 -15.69 4.12
C PRO A 131 34.50 -15.73 2.61
N ASP A 132 33.22 -15.80 2.22
CA ASP A 132 32.80 -15.83 0.81
C ASP A 132 32.40 -14.44 0.30
N ARG A 133 32.76 -13.38 1.03
CA ARG A 133 32.39 -11.99 0.71
C ARG A 133 32.78 -11.58 -0.70
N GLU A 134 33.84 -12.10 -1.22
CA GLU A 134 34.33 -11.84 -2.56
C GLU A 134 33.36 -12.33 -3.64
N GLU A 135 32.67 -13.43 -3.38
CA GLU A 135 31.72 -14.06 -4.31
C GLU A 135 30.25 -13.68 -4.04
N ARG A 136 29.98 -13.04 -2.91
CA ARG A 136 28.63 -12.64 -2.46
C ARG A 136 28.49 -11.12 -2.50
N PHE A 137 27.31 -10.65 -2.93
CA PHE A 137 27.02 -9.25 -3.17
C PHE A 137 25.75 -8.82 -2.42
N ARG A 138 25.86 -7.77 -1.60
CA ARG A 138 24.69 -7.22 -0.93
C ARG A 138 23.69 -6.69 -1.95
N GLN A 139 22.41 -6.80 -1.66
CA GLN A 139 21.30 -6.42 -2.55
C GLN A 139 21.24 -7.21 -3.88
N MET A 140 22.07 -8.22 -4.10
CA MET A 140 21.93 -9.11 -5.25
C MET A 140 20.91 -10.21 -4.95
N THR A 141 20.01 -10.47 -5.89
CA THR A 141 19.05 -11.55 -5.81
C THR A 141 19.70 -12.91 -6.05
N ASN A 142 18.92 -13.99 -6.05
CA ASN A 142 19.39 -15.31 -6.47
C ASN A 142 19.67 -15.41 -7.99
N ILE A 143 19.39 -14.34 -8.75
CA ILE A 143 19.75 -14.24 -10.16
C ILE A 143 21.03 -13.42 -10.27
N PRO A 144 22.17 -14.00 -10.73
CA PRO A 144 23.44 -13.30 -10.81
C PRO A 144 23.35 -12.02 -11.65
N GLY A 145 23.83 -10.91 -11.08
CA GLY A 145 23.79 -9.59 -11.72
C GLY A 145 22.44 -8.85 -11.61
N CYS A 146 21.42 -9.47 -11.01
CA CYS A 146 20.16 -8.81 -10.73
C CYS A 146 20.15 -8.30 -9.27
N PHE A 147 20.01 -7.00 -9.09
CA PHE A 147 19.98 -6.35 -7.80
C PHE A 147 18.56 -5.80 -7.53
N SER A 148 18.13 -5.86 -6.27
CA SER A 148 16.85 -5.31 -5.82
C SER A 148 17.07 -4.41 -4.61
N ALA A 149 16.33 -3.31 -4.53
CA ALA A 149 16.48 -2.33 -3.45
C ALA A 149 15.15 -1.62 -3.12
N GLY A 150 15.02 -1.17 -1.89
CA GLY A 150 13.87 -0.40 -1.41
C GLY A 150 12.62 -1.25 -1.24
N GLU A 151 11.49 -0.83 -1.82
CA GLU A 151 10.23 -1.55 -1.71
C GLU A 151 10.25 -2.91 -2.41
N ALA A 152 11.12 -3.07 -3.41
CA ALA A 152 11.21 -4.31 -4.18
C ALA A 152 11.95 -5.43 -3.45
N ASP A 153 12.70 -5.14 -2.38
CA ASP A 153 13.37 -6.15 -1.55
C ASP A 153 12.61 -6.44 -0.23
N TYR A 154 12.90 -7.59 0.39
CA TYR A 154 12.14 -8.09 1.54
C TYR A 154 12.68 -7.66 2.91
N GLN A 155 13.94 -7.18 3.04
CA GLN A 155 14.72 -7.36 4.26
C GLN A 155 14.55 -6.30 5.36
N PHE A 156 14.12 -5.07 5.04
CA PHE A 156 14.25 -3.96 6.00
C PHE A 156 13.08 -3.79 6.97
N HIS A 157 11.89 -4.24 6.65
CA HIS A 157 10.68 -3.80 7.35
C HIS A 157 9.92 -4.89 8.10
N GLY A 158 10.23 -6.15 7.87
CA GLY A 158 9.45 -7.26 8.45
C GLY A 158 7.99 -7.17 8.06
N ALA A 159 7.09 -7.42 9.01
CA ALA A 159 5.65 -7.42 8.77
C ALA A 159 4.99 -6.02 8.83
N ASN A 160 5.66 -5.02 9.40
CA ASN A 160 5.09 -3.68 9.58
C ASN A 160 6.17 -2.60 9.53
N ARG A 161 6.09 -1.73 8.53
CA ARG A 161 7.05 -0.66 8.31
C ARG A 161 6.78 0.54 9.25
N LEU A 162 7.82 1.01 9.92
CA LEU A 162 7.76 2.25 10.70
C LEU A 162 7.57 3.47 9.78
N GLY A 163 6.89 4.49 10.30
CA GLY A 163 6.66 5.74 9.59
C GLY A 163 7.95 6.37 9.07
N ALA A 164 7.91 6.99 7.88
CA ALA A 164 9.01 7.65 7.17
C ALA A 164 10.15 6.75 6.66
N ASN A 165 10.20 5.46 7.01
CA ASN A 165 11.31 4.57 6.63
C ASN A 165 11.25 4.05 5.19
N ALA A 166 10.18 4.30 4.42
CA ALA A 166 10.09 3.87 3.03
C ALA A 166 11.20 4.46 2.16
N LEU A 167 11.30 5.79 2.13
CA LEU A 167 12.35 6.47 1.35
C LEU A 167 13.75 6.18 1.88
N LEU A 168 13.90 6.01 3.20
CA LEU A 168 15.20 5.66 3.79
C LEU A 168 15.70 4.30 3.27
N SER A 169 14.83 3.29 3.21
CA SER A 169 15.20 1.97 2.66
C SER A 169 15.52 2.03 1.17
N CYS A 170 14.77 2.84 0.40
CA CYS A 170 15.05 3.04 -1.02
C CYS A 170 16.42 3.68 -1.26
N ILE A 171 16.73 4.76 -0.52
CA ILE A 171 18.00 5.47 -0.64
C ILE A 171 19.15 4.57 -0.18
N PHE A 172 19.05 3.98 0.99
CA PHE A 172 20.09 3.12 1.55
C PHE A 172 20.33 1.89 0.68
N GLY A 173 19.27 1.15 0.34
CA GLY A 173 19.37 -0.04 -0.51
C GLY A 173 19.94 0.28 -1.89
N GLY A 174 19.52 1.41 -2.50
CA GLY A 174 20.04 1.86 -3.79
C GLY A 174 21.52 2.21 -3.74
N LEU A 175 21.98 2.91 -2.69
CA LEU A 175 23.41 3.23 -2.50
C LEU A 175 24.23 1.94 -2.37
N VAL A 176 23.78 0.98 -1.58
CA VAL A 176 24.46 -0.31 -1.40
C VAL A 176 24.46 -1.11 -2.70
N ALA A 177 23.32 -1.22 -3.37
CA ALA A 177 23.19 -1.95 -4.63
C ALA A 177 24.10 -1.37 -5.72
N GLY A 178 24.22 -0.05 -5.82
CA GLY A 178 25.11 0.60 -6.80
C GLY A 178 26.58 0.24 -6.60
N VAL A 179 27.07 0.31 -5.37
CA VAL A 179 28.46 -0.07 -5.03
C VAL A 179 28.72 -1.56 -5.29
N GLU A 180 27.77 -2.41 -4.91
CA GLU A 180 27.91 -3.87 -5.08
C GLU A 180 27.79 -4.28 -6.56
N ALA A 181 26.99 -3.59 -7.35
CA ALA A 181 26.89 -3.80 -8.79
C ALA A 181 28.22 -3.43 -9.50
N ASP A 182 28.83 -2.31 -9.13
CA ASP A 182 30.15 -1.91 -9.65
C ASP A 182 31.21 -2.97 -9.29
N ARG A 183 31.22 -3.45 -8.04
CA ARG A 183 32.10 -4.52 -7.60
C ARG A 183 31.87 -5.83 -8.39
N TYR A 184 30.62 -6.20 -8.65
CA TYR A 184 30.26 -7.36 -9.46
C TYR A 184 30.80 -7.25 -10.88
N LEU A 185 30.61 -6.11 -11.52
CA LEU A 185 31.11 -5.84 -12.88
C LEU A 185 32.64 -5.85 -12.96
N SER A 186 33.32 -5.34 -11.94
CA SER A 186 34.79 -5.28 -11.87
C SER A 186 35.46 -6.65 -11.80
N GLN A 187 34.75 -7.71 -11.40
CA GLN A 187 35.26 -9.07 -11.33
C GLN A 187 35.34 -9.79 -12.69
N LYS A 188 35.18 -9.09 -13.81
CA LYS A 188 35.28 -9.60 -15.18
C LYS A 188 34.51 -10.91 -15.38
N ARG A 189 33.32 -11.01 -14.84
CA ARG A 189 32.47 -12.20 -15.00
C ARG A 189 32.10 -12.37 -16.48
N PRO A 190 32.10 -13.60 -17.02
CA PRO A 190 31.69 -13.83 -18.38
C PRO A 190 30.23 -13.43 -18.55
N HIS A 191 29.98 -12.52 -19.49
CA HIS A 191 28.63 -12.14 -19.87
C HIS A 191 28.22 -13.00 -21.08
N SER A 192 27.04 -13.62 -21.01
CA SER A 192 26.38 -14.14 -22.21
C SER A 192 26.11 -12.99 -23.16
N SER A 193 26.27 -13.20 -24.48
CA SER A 193 25.96 -12.16 -25.44
C SER A 193 24.52 -11.66 -25.27
N PRO A 194 24.30 -10.39 -24.95
CA PRO A 194 22.95 -9.87 -24.71
C PRO A 194 22.11 -9.78 -25.97
N GLU A 195 22.73 -9.82 -27.17
CA GLU A 195 22.03 -9.61 -28.44
C GLU A 195 20.94 -10.65 -28.72
N LYS A 196 21.23 -11.94 -28.51
CA LYS A 196 20.25 -12.99 -28.77
C LYS A 196 19.10 -12.90 -27.77
N ALA A 197 19.40 -12.82 -26.47
CA ALA A 197 18.37 -12.67 -25.44
C ALA A 197 17.56 -11.38 -25.59
N GLY A 198 18.19 -10.28 -25.99
CA GLY A 198 17.53 -9.02 -26.29
C GLY A 198 16.56 -9.13 -27.46
N LYS A 199 16.97 -9.77 -28.57
CA LYS A 199 16.07 -10.00 -29.72
C LYS A 199 14.89 -10.89 -29.35
N GLU A 200 15.11 -11.99 -28.66
CA GLU A 200 14.05 -12.89 -28.22
C GLU A 200 13.07 -12.18 -27.27
N ALA A 201 13.54 -11.30 -26.38
CA ALA A 201 12.70 -10.50 -25.50
C ALA A 201 11.83 -9.50 -26.29
N VAL A 202 12.43 -8.78 -27.26
CA VAL A 202 11.69 -7.83 -28.13
C VAL A 202 10.63 -8.56 -28.94
N GLU A 203 10.98 -9.67 -29.58
CA GLU A 203 10.03 -10.47 -30.38
C GLU A 203 8.85 -10.99 -29.52
N ARG A 204 9.12 -11.39 -28.29
CA ARG A 204 8.06 -11.81 -27.35
C ARG A 204 7.14 -10.65 -27.00
N GLU A 205 7.68 -9.48 -26.65
CA GLU A 205 6.88 -8.30 -26.32
C GLU A 205 6.08 -7.77 -27.52
N GLU A 206 6.65 -7.76 -28.71
CA GLU A 206 5.93 -7.40 -29.94
C GLU A 206 4.81 -8.39 -30.27
N THR A 207 5.02 -9.67 -29.98
CA THR A 207 4.00 -10.70 -30.18
C THR A 207 2.86 -10.52 -29.19
N LEU A 208 3.18 -10.30 -27.91
CA LEU A 208 2.18 -10.00 -26.88
C LEU A 208 1.38 -8.73 -27.23
N ARG A 209 2.06 -7.69 -27.65
CA ARG A 209 1.41 -6.45 -28.09
C ARG A 209 0.45 -6.68 -29.26
N ARG A 210 0.89 -7.39 -30.30
CA ARG A 210 0.03 -7.72 -31.44
C ARG A 210 -1.17 -8.54 -31.05
N ASP A 211 -0.98 -9.54 -30.18
CA ASP A 211 -2.09 -10.34 -29.63
C ASP A 211 -3.11 -9.46 -28.90
N LEU A 212 -2.66 -8.61 -27.99
CA LEU A 212 -3.54 -7.71 -27.25
C LEU A 212 -4.36 -6.79 -28.17
N PHE A 213 -3.73 -6.15 -29.15
CA PHE A 213 -4.43 -5.27 -30.10
C PHE A 213 -5.30 -6.02 -31.11
N SER A 214 -5.11 -7.31 -31.31
CA SER A 214 -5.95 -8.14 -32.18
C SER A 214 -7.20 -8.69 -31.49
N ARG A 215 -7.28 -8.56 -30.17
CA ARG A 215 -8.44 -9.06 -29.39
C ARG A 215 -9.67 -8.23 -29.71
N ASN A 216 -10.77 -8.92 -29.99
CA ASN A 216 -12.07 -8.32 -30.30
C ASN A 216 -13.17 -9.00 -29.51
N GLY A 217 -12.98 -9.04 -28.18
CA GLY A 217 -13.93 -9.59 -27.21
C GLY A 217 -14.99 -8.58 -26.80
N LYS A 218 -15.78 -8.95 -25.80
CA LYS A 218 -16.83 -8.09 -25.24
C LYS A 218 -16.51 -7.56 -23.85
N GLU A 219 -15.39 -7.97 -23.27
CA GLU A 219 -14.99 -7.54 -21.94
C GLU A 219 -14.24 -6.21 -22.01
N ASN A 220 -14.57 -5.32 -21.10
CA ASN A 220 -13.88 -4.03 -20.98
C ASN A 220 -12.78 -4.14 -19.91
N VAL A 221 -11.54 -3.77 -20.28
CA VAL A 221 -10.37 -3.87 -19.40
C VAL A 221 -10.50 -3.03 -18.14
N HIS A 222 -11.15 -1.86 -18.21
CA HIS A 222 -11.35 -0.99 -17.05
C HIS A 222 -12.33 -1.61 -16.06
N VAL A 223 -13.41 -2.24 -16.55
CA VAL A 223 -14.37 -2.96 -15.70
C VAL A 223 -13.70 -4.13 -14.99
N LEU A 224 -12.88 -4.91 -15.70
CA LEU A 224 -12.11 -6.01 -15.09
C LEU A 224 -11.12 -5.49 -14.04
N HIS A 225 -10.45 -4.37 -14.31
CA HIS A 225 -9.53 -3.74 -13.37
C HIS A 225 -10.25 -3.25 -12.10
N GLU A 226 -11.39 -2.58 -12.23
CA GLU A 226 -12.19 -2.14 -11.09
C GLU A 226 -12.70 -3.31 -10.25
N GLU A 227 -13.16 -4.39 -10.90
CA GLU A 227 -13.59 -5.61 -10.23
C GLU A 227 -12.44 -6.24 -9.46
N MET A 228 -11.28 -6.40 -10.07
CA MET A 228 -10.05 -6.89 -9.42
C MET A 228 -9.66 -6.02 -8.22
N ALA A 229 -9.62 -4.70 -8.40
CA ALA A 229 -9.25 -3.76 -7.36
C ALA A 229 -10.22 -3.84 -6.17
N SER A 230 -11.52 -3.93 -6.42
CA SER A 230 -12.55 -4.06 -5.39
C SER A 230 -12.37 -5.33 -4.55
N TRP A 231 -12.09 -6.48 -5.20
CA TRP A 231 -11.82 -7.74 -4.50
C TRP A 231 -10.55 -7.67 -3.66
N LEU A 232 -9.47 -7.15 -4.23
CA LEU A 232 -8.19 -7.00 -3.50
C LEU A 232 -8.33 -6.06 -2.30
N VAL A 233 -9.01 -4.93 -2.45
CA VAL A 233 -9.25 -3.99 -1.35
C VAL A 233 -10.08 -4.64 -0.24
N SER A 234 -11.12 -5.38 -0.59
CA SER A 234 -12.03 -5.96 0.40
C SER A 234 -11.42 -7.13 1.18
N TYR A 235 -10.60 -7.96 0.52
CA TYR A 235 -10.22 -9.28 1.06
C TYR A 235 -8.71 -9.52 1.18
N ALA A 236 -7.87 -8.67 0.60
CA ALA A 236 -6.42 -8.88 0.56
C ALA A 236 -5.60 -7.69 1.11
N THR A 237 -6.23 -6.63 1.63
CA THR A 237 -5.51 -5.45 2.13
C THR A 237 -5.53 -5.35 3.65
N VAL A 238 -6.46 -4.60 4.23
CA VAL A 238 -6.51 -4.26 5.66
C VAL A 238 -6.89 -5.47 6.51
N LYS A 239 -7.91 -6.22 6.08
CA LYS A 239 -8.40 -7.44 6.74
C LYS A 239 -8.17 -8.62 5.81
N ARG A 240 -7.61 -9.69 6.34
CA ARG A 240 -7.28 -10.90 5.60
C ARG A 240 -7.59 -12.13 6.44
N ASP A 241 -8.24 -13.12 5.84
CA ASP A 241 -8.32 -14.48 6.35
C ASP A 241 -8.12 -15.48 5.20
N ASN A 242 -7.83 -16.72 5.53
CA ASN A 242 -7.47 -17.71 4.51
C ASN A 242 -8.62 -18.01 3.54
N GLN A 243 -9.87 -18.02 4.01
CA GLN A 243 -11.02 -18.31 3.13
C GLN A 243 -11.24 -17.19 2.12
N ASP A 244 -11.14 -15.93 2.56
CA ASP A 244 -11.28 -14.78 1.69
C ASP A 244 -10.11 -14.64 0.71
N LEU A 245 -8.89 -15.00 1.12
CA LEU A 245 -7.74 -15.06 0.23
C LEU A 245 -7.89 -16.15 -0.84
N GLU A 246 -8.38 -17.34 -0.49
CA GLU A 246 -8.66 -18.40 -1.45
C GLU A 246 -9.76 -18.00 -2.45
N ARG A 247 -10.86 -17.41 -1.97
CA ARG A 247 -11.90 -16.84 -2.84
C ARG A 247 -11.36 -15.78 -3.78
N THR A 248 -10.47 -14.93 -3.27
CA THR A 248 -9.83 -13.87 -4.09
C THR A 248 -8.97 -14.49 -5.18
N ILE A 249 -8.19 -15.54 -4.89
CA ILE A 249 -7.39 -16.26 -5.89
C ILE A 249 -8.30 -16.80 -7.00
N HIS A 250 -9.40 -17.48 -6.65
CA HIS A 250 -10.36 -17.98 -7.65
C HIS A 250 -10.97 -16.85 -8.49
N LYS A 251 -11.28 -15.73 -7.85
CA LYS A 251 -11.81 -14.56 -8.58
C LYS A 251 -10.79 -13.95 -9.52
N LEU A 252 -9.53 -13.89 -9.14
CA LEU A 252 -8.46 -13.42 -10.02
C LEU A 252 -8.27 -14.36 -11.22
N GLN A 253 -8.38 -15.68 -11.04
CA GLN A 253 -8.34 -16.65 -12.12
C GLN A 253 -9.52 -16.45 -13.10
N GLU A 254 -10.74 -16.25 -12.59
CA GLU A 254 -11.90 -15.92 -13.43
C GLU A 254 -11.67 -14.63 -14.23
N ILE A 255 -11.13 -13.59 -13.59
CA ILE A 255 -10.81 -12.32 -14.26
C ILE A 255 -9.73 -12.54 -15.32
N GLU A 256 -8.72 -13.36 -15.06
CA GLU A 256 -7.66 -13.72 -16.02
C GLU A 256 -8.23 -14.43 -17.25
N GLU A 257 -9.18 -15.35 -17.08
CA GLU A 257 -9.87 -15.99 -18.19
C GLU A 257 -10.72 -15.00 -19.01
N ARG A 258 -11.38 -14.06 -18.35
CA ARG A 258 -12.16 -13.00 -18.99
C ARG A 258 -11.26 -12.00 -19.71
N TYR A 259 -10.06 -11.73 -19.18
CA TYR A 259 -9.07 -10.87 -19.81
C TYR A 259 -8.65 -11.35 -21.21
N GLN A 260 -8.76 -12.65 -21.51
CA GLN A 260 -8.53 -13.15 -22.85
C GLN A 260 -9.63 -12.71 -23.86
N LYS A 261 -10.76 -12.20 -23.36
CA LYS A 261 -11.94 -11.79 -24.15
C LYS A 261 -12.13 -10.26 -24.17
N ILE A 262 -11.09 -9.50 -23.87
CA ILE A 262 -11.13 -8.03 -23.91
C ILE A 262 -11.18 -7.52 -25.33
N SER A 263 -11.68 -6.29 -25.50
CA SER A 263 -11.44 -5.43 -26.65
C SER A 263 -10.66 -4.20 -26.16
N LEU A 264 -9.71 -3.74 -26.94
CA LEU A 264 -8.98 -2.49 -26.72
C LEU A 264 -9.50 -1.37 -27.63
N ASP A 265 -10.79 -1.38 -27.92
CA ASP A 265 -11.45 -0.28 -28.62
C ASP A 265 -11.46 0.96 -27.72
N ASP A 266 -10.99 2.08 -28.25
CA ASP A 266 -10.95 3.39 -27.59
C ASP A 266 -12.36 3.93 -27.30
#